data_3db4b6e5d009575b2f3b15767a738dd9
#
_entry.id   3db4b6e5d009575b2f3b15767a738dd9
#
_cell.length_a   1.000
_cell.length_b   1.000
_cell.length_c   1.000
_cell.angle_alpha   90.00
_cell.angle_beta   90.00
_cell.angle_gamma   90.00
#
_symmetry.space_group_name_H-M   'P 1'
#
loop_
_entity.id
_entity.type
_entity.pdbx_description
1 polymer ?
#
loop_
_entity_poly.entity_id
_entity_poly.type
_entity_poly.pdbx_seq_one_letter_code
_entity_poly.pdbx_strand_id
1 'polypeptide(L)'
;MKKLFLVSVMLTAALVIQAQLKVAPKLDKGTTKVYVTQTTTTDPGQDDIHVSVESKYTVTGKKGDGYQLEFISSNFKSDAASDNIVGQMLTANDALTNGLLIKLTTDKDGQVTSLDNYADLKAKIDKTGGELVDKLFEKVPMLSQMMQKDALKQQFLALATEENILSGVKNATTPLALNGKTLMTGMQDIYTNNQGLKMKRMYFVNGQSVTSNASLDMNKDDLKAFIIKTVEKTAPQQADMVKENIDQLMDSGMLKIDVKETVTYEIGADGWVKSMNVENTNNMLGQSVKVTATITCK
;
A
#
# COMPACT_ATOMS: atom_id res chain seq x y z
N MET A 1 -2.94 -19.00 56.24
CA MET A 1 -3.70 -18.84 54.97
C MET A 1 -3.48 -17.50 54.26
N LYS A 2 -3.10 -16.37 54.95
CA LYS A 2 -2.88 -15.07 54.27
C LYS A 2 -1.57 -14.95 53.48
N LYS A 3 -0.56 -15.80 53.76
CA LYS A 3 0.74 -15.75 53.06
C LYS A 3 0.77 -16.50 51.70
N LEU A 4 -0.12 -17.49 51.51
CA LEU A 4 -0.21 -18.19 50.23
C LEU A 4 -0.92 -17.38 49.12
N PHE A 5 -1.81 -16.46 49.53
CA PHE A 5 -2.55 -15.62 48.55
C PHE A 5 -1.67 -14.53 47.92
N LEU A 6 -0.65 -14.05 48.66
CA LEU A 6 0.25 -13.03 48.13
C LEU A 6 1.24 -13.57 47.09
N VAL A 7 1.63 -14.85 47.18
CA VAL A 7 2.55 -15.50 46.24
C VAL A 7 1.85 -15.81 44.93
N SER A 8 0.56 -16.18 44.96
CA SER A 8 -0.18 -16.45 43.71
C SER A 8 -0.50 -15.19 42.90
N VAL A 9 -0.70 -14.04 43.59
CA VAL A 9 -0.92 -12.74 42.91
C VAL A 9 0.38 -12.19 42.29
N MET A 10 1.55 -12.46 42.91
CA MET A 10 2.83 -12.06 42.28
C MET A 10 3.24 -12.98 41.12
N LEU A 11 2.85 -14.27 41.12
CA LEU A 11 3.14 -15.15 39.95
C LEU A 11 2.28 -14.86 38.72
N THR A 12 1.06 -14.32 38.90
CA THR A 12 0.22 -13.92 37.79
C THR A 12 0.60 -12.57 37.20
N ALA A 13 1.26 -11.69 37.93
CA ALA A 13 1.78 -10.43 37.42
C ALA A 13 3.10 -10.56 36.63
N ALA A 14 3.79 -11.70 36.72
CA ALA A 14 5.11 -11.92 36.12
C ALA A 14 5.05 -12.53 34.71
N LEU A 15 3.87 -12.84 34.14
CA LEU A 15 3.73 -13.57 32.88
C LEU A 15 3.14 -12.75 31.70
N VAL A 16 3.01 -11.46 31.83
CA VAL A 16 2.78 -10.62 30.65
C VAL A 16 4.13 -10.02 30.20
N ILE A 17 5.10 -10.88 29.88
CA ILE A 17 6.16 -10.49 28.96
C ILE A 17 5.45 -10.39 27.60
N GLN A 18 4.96 -9.19 27.29
CA GLN A 18 4.46 -8.94 25.94
C GLN A 18 5.62 -9.22 24.98
N ALA A 19 5.45 -10.24 24.13
CA ALA A 19 6.43 -10.58 23.13
C ALA A 19 6.71 -9.33 22.30
N GLN A 20 7.93 -8.82 22.41
CA GLN A 20 8.42 -7.68 21.65
C GLN A 20 9.27 -8.20 20.51
N LEU A 21 8.97 -7.79 19.29
CA LEU A 21 9.74 -8.14 18.12
C LEU A 21 10.38 -6.87 17.53
N LYS A 22 11.71 -6.84 17.46
CA LYS A 22 12.44 -5.85 16.68
C LYS A 22 12.69 -6.41 15.28
N VAL A 23 12.15 -5.76 14.25
CA VAL A 23 12.39 -6.11 12.85
C VAL A 23 13.66 -5.39 12.38
N ALA A 24 14.77 -6.10 12.36
CA ALA A 24 16.09 -5.55 12.06
C ALA A 24 16.74 -6.38 10.94
N PRO A 25 16.50 -6.02 9.65
CA PRO A 25 17.07 -6.75 8.53
C PRO A 25 18.60 -6.61 8.48
N LYS A 26 19.30 -7.69 8.12
CA LYS A 26 20.73 -7.63 7.82
C LYS A 26 20.93 -6.94 6.49
N LEU A 27 21.57 -5.76 6.51
CA LEU A 27 21.76 -4.89 5.36
C LEU A 27 23.20 -4.87 4.89
N ASP A 28 23.82 -6.06 4.77
CA ASP A 28 25.18 -6.19 4.27
C ASP A 28 25.22 -5.84 2.77
N LYS A 29 26.28 -5.12 2.34
CA LYS A 29 26.46 -4.77 0.92
C LYS A 29 26.45 -6.03 0.05
N GLY A 30 25.65 -6.00 -1.01
CA GLY A 30 25.46 -7.12 -1.93
C GLY A 30 24.28 -8.03 -1.54
N THR A 31 23.71 -7.88 -0.34
CA THR A 31 22.47 -8.61 0.01
C THR A 31 21.38 -8.30 -1.00
N THR A 32 20.81 -9.36 -1.56
CA THR A 32 19.71 -9.26 -2.53
C THR A 32 18.53 -10.10 -2.05
N LYS A 33 17.33 -9.53 -2.13
CA LYS A 33 16.07 -10.19 -1.85
C LYS A 33 15.14 -10.05 -3.05
N VAL A 34 14.60 -11.16 -3.52
CA VAL A 34 13.61 -11.19 -4.62
C VAL A 34 12.30 -11.68 -4.06
N TYR A 35 11.27 -10.88 -4.22
CA TYR A 35 9.90 -11.22 -3.81
C TYR A 35 9.02 -11.44 -5.03
N VAL A 36 8.20 -12.47 -4.96
CA VAL A 36 7.09 -12.68 -5.90
C VAL A 36 5.81 -12.28 -5.20
N THR A 37 5.12 -11.31 -5.78
CA THR A 37 3.78 -10.91 -5.35
C THR A 37 2.76 -11.53 -6.29
N GLN A 38 1.78 -12.21 -5.72
CA GLN A 38 0.60 -12.73 -6.42
C GLN A 38 -0.63 -12.06 -5.82
N THR A 39 -1.38 -11.34 -6.63
CA THR A 39 -2.56 -10.57 -6.22
C THR A 39 -3.79 -11.11 -6.93
N THR A 40 -4.87 -11.30 -6.18
CA THR A 40 -6.21 -11.57 -6.73
C THR A 40 -7.13 -10.43 -6.34
N THR A 41 -7.80 -9.85 -7.32
CA THR A 41 -8.86 -8.86 -7.13
C THR A 41 -10.19 -9.50 -7.47
N THR A 42 -11.10 -9.50 -6.51
CA THR A 42 -12.48 -10.00 -6.64
C THR A 42 -13.44 -8.83 -6.58
N ASP A 43 -14.23 -8.64 -7.62
CA ASP A 43 -15.32 -7.67 -7.71
C ASP A 43 -16.64 -8.43 -7.95
N PRO A 44 -17.66 -8.30 -7.09
CA PRO A 44 -18.90 -9.04 -7.24
C PRO A 44 -19.54 -8.87 -8.62
N GLY A 45 -19.76 -10.00 -9.30
CA GLY A 45 -20.35 -10.04 -10.64
C GLY A 45 -19.36 -9.90 -11.81
N GLN A 46 -18.05 -9.89 -11.52
CA GLN A 46 -16.98 -9.95 -12.51
C GLN A 46 -16.08 -11.16 -12.24
N ASP A 47 -15.33 -11.58 -13.24
CA ASP A 47 -14.30 -12.61 -13.07
C ASP A 47 -13.14 -12.06 -12.22
N ASP A 48 -12.54 -12.91 -11.39
CA ASP A 48 -11.36 -12.58 -10.62
C ASP A 48 -10.20 -12.20 -11.54
N ILE A 49 -9.46 -11.16 -11.17
CA ILE A 49 -8.25 -10.74 -11.87
C ILE A 49 -7.03 -11.15 -11.06
N HIS A 50 -6.12 -11.89 -11.71
CA HIS A 50 -4.86 -12.31 -11.11
C HIS A 50 -3.69 -11.53 -11.70
N VAL A 51 -2.85 -10.99 -10.80
CA VAL A 51 -1.63 -10.26 -11.17
C VAL A 51 -0.45 -10.90 -10.45
N SER A 52 0.67 -11.05 -11.14
CA SER A 52 1.94 -11.46 -10.56
C SER A 52 3.04 -10.48 -10.96
N VAL A 53 3.93 -10.14 -10.00
CA VAL A 53 5.07 -9.27 -10.24
C VAL A 53 6.26 -9.70 -9.36
N GLU A 54 7.47 -9.54 -9.87
CA GLU A 54 8.70 -9.71 -9.09
C GLU A 54 9.25 -8.36 -8.65
N SER A 55 9.67 -8.27 -7.39
CA SER A 55 10.31 -7.11 -6.79
C SER A 55 11.68 -7.50 -6.25
N LYS A 56 12.73 -6.87 -6.76
CA LYS A 56 14.11 -7.13 -6.33
C LYS A 56 14.64 -5.95 -5.53
N TYR A 57 15.10 -6.23 -4.32
CA TYR A 57 15.80 -5.28 -3.45
C TYR A 57 17.27 -5.67 -3.35
N THR A 58 18.19 -4.71 -3.52
CA THR A 58 19.63 -4.94 -3.41
C THR A 58 20.23 -3.86 -2.50
N VAL A 59 20.97 -4.27 -1.47
CA VAL A 59 21.75 -3.37 -0.63
C VAL A 59 23.04 -3.04 -1.38
N THR A 60 23.21 -1.79 -1.82
CA THR A 60 24.37 -1.37 -2.60
C THR A 60 25.51 -0.86 -1.75
N GLY A 61 25.25 -0.42 -0.53
CA GLY A 61 26.28 0.05 0.39
C GLY A 61 25.75 0.82 1.58
N LYS A 62 26.66 1.52 2.26
CA LYS A 62 26.33 2.47 3.34
C LYS A 62 26.21 3.88 2.78
N LYS A 63 25.37 4.69 3.42
CA LYS A 63 25.23 6.13 3.16
C LYS A 63 24.98 6.85 4.49
N GLY A 64 25.97 7.62 4.96
CA GLY A 64 25.94 8.14 6.32
C GLY A 64 25.84 7.02 7.35
N ASP A 65 24.92 7.14 8.27
CA ASP A 65 24.65 6.11 9.31
C ASP A 65 23.72 4.99 8.81
N GLY A 66 23.13 5.13 7.63
CA GLY A 66 22.21 4.18 7.06
C GLY A 66 22.75 3.40 5.87
N TYR A 67 21.84 2.98 5.00
CA TYR A 67 22.16 2.13 3.85
C TYR A 67 21.51 2.66 2.59
N GLN A 68 22.10 2.28 1.44
CA GLN A 68 21.48 2.46 0.13
C GLN A 68 20.90 1.13 -0.35
N LEU A 69 19.65 1.20 -0.84
CA LEU A 69 18.97 0.08 -1.49
C LEU A 69 18.57 0.47 -2.90
N GLU A 70 18.66 -0.48 -3.80
CA GLU A 70 18.05 -0.43 -5.13
C GLU A 70 16.85 -1.35 -5.17
N PHE A 71 15.74 -0.83 -5.72
CA PHE A 71 14.52 -1.58 -5.95
C PHE A 71 14.20 -1.58 -7.44
N ILE A 72 13.87 -2.76 -7.97
CA ILE A 72 13.42 -2.94 -9.35
C ILE A 72 12.22 -3.87 -9.36
N SER A 73 11.16 -3.48 -10.07
CA SER A 73 10.00 -4.31 -10.38
C SER A 73 10.17 -4.92 -11.78
N SER A 74 9.77 -6.19 -11.97
CA SER A 74 9.90 -6.91 -13.24
C SER A 74 8.93 -8.10 -13.31
N ASN A 75 8.91 -8.79 -14.45
CA ASN A 75 8.15 -10.04 -14.66
C ASN A 75 6.66 -9.91 -14.34
N PHE A 76 6.08 -8.78 -14.69
CA PHE A 76 4.64 -8.55 -14.57
C PHE A 76 3.86 -9.54 -15.44
N LYS A 77 2.80 -10.11 -14.89
CA LYS A 77 1.82 -10.96 -15.60
C LYS A 77 0.43 -10.64 -15.07
N SER A 78 -0.54 -10.60 -15.95
CA SER A 78 -1.95 -10.45 -15.60
C SER A 78 -2.79 -11.32 -16.54
N ASP A 79 -3.90 -11.84 -16.02
CA ASP A 79 -4.94 -12.53 -16.81
C ASP A 79 -6.12 -11.61 -17.15
N ALA A 80 -6.07 -10.32 -16.74
CA ALA A 80 -7.08 -9.35 -17.13
C ALA A 80 -7.18 -9.25 -18.66
N ALA A 81 -8.42 -9.26 -19.17
CA ALA A 81 -8.68 -9.16 -20.59
C ALA A 81 -8.08 -7.85 -21.17
N SER A 82 -7.26 -7.99 -22.21
CA SER A 82 -6.52 -6.88 -22.80
C SER A 82 -7.38 -5.86 -23.56
N ASP A 83 -8.63 -6.21 -23.84
CA ASP A 83 -9.61 -5.40 -24.55
C ASP A 83 -10.50 -4.56 -23.59
N ASN A 84 -10.46 -4.84 -22.28
CA ASN A 84 -11.18 -4.05 -21.30
C ASN A 84 -10.27 -2.96 -20.66
N ILE A 85 -10.91 -1.98 -20.02
CA ILE A 85 -10.22 -0.81 -19.44
C ILE A 85 -9.25 -1.21 -18.32
N VAL A 86 -9.59 -2.22 -17.51
CA VAL A 86 -8.75 -2.66 -16.39
C VAL A 86 -7.48 -3.31 -16.90
N GLY A 87 -7.58 -4.23 -17.88
CA GLY A 87 -6.41 -4.87 -18.49
C GLY A 87 -5.49 -3.87 -19.18
N GLN A 88 -6.06 -2.83 -19.80
CA GLN A 88 -5.26 -1.77 -20.43
C GLN A 88 -4.56 -0.88 -19.38
N MET A 89 -5.23 -0.55 -18.28
CA MET A 89 -4.60 0.19 -17.17
C MET A 89 -3.48 -0.62 -16.51
N LEU A 90 -3.66 -1.92 -16.30
CA LEU A 90 -2.62 -2.81 -15.76
C LEU A 90 -1.42 -2.89 -16.71
N THR A 91 -1.66 -3.00 -18.03
CA THR A 91 -0.59 -2.99 -19.04
C THR A 91 0.15 -1.64 -19.06
N ALA A 92 -0.56 -0.54 -18.94
CA ALA A 92 0.04 0.79 -18.87
C ALA A 92 0.90 0.95 -17.60
N ASN A 93 0.40 0.46 -16.45
CA ASN A 93 1.16 0.49 -15.19
C ASN A 93 2.43 -0.36 -15.29
N ASP A 94 2.37 -1.57 -15.87
CA ASP A 94 3.57 -2.38 -16.13
C ASP A 94 4.57 -1.62 -17.01
N ALA A 95 4.14 -1.04 -18.09
CA ALA A 95 5.03 -0.28 -18.99
C ALA A 95 5.71 0.91 -18.28
N LEU A 96 5.08 1.49 -17.26
CA LEU A 96 5.68 2.54 -16.44
C LEU A 96 6.69 2.01 -15.42
N THR A 97 6.38 0.89 -14.78
CA THR A 97 7.09 0.43 -13.59
C THR A 97 8.12 -0.66 -13.88
N ASN A 98 7.97 -1.41 -14.97
CA ASN A 98 8.84 -2.52 -15.33
C ASN A 98 10.28 -2.06 -15.61
N GLY A 99 11.22 -2.59 -14.84
CA GLY A 99 12.63 -2.21 -14.91
C GLY A 99 12.94 -0.79 -14.43
N LEU A 100 11.98 -0.11 -13.79
CA LEU A 100 12.22 1.19 -13.19
C LEU A 100 13.12 1.01 -11.96
N LEU A 101 14.33 1.58 -12.01
CA LEU A 101 15.26 1.55 -10.89
C LEU A 101 14.92 2.66 -9.91
N ILE A 102 14.54 2.28 -8.70
CA ILE A 102 14.30 3.20 -7.58
C ILE A 102 15.47 3.06 -6.60
N LYS A 103 16.14 4.18 -6.28
CA LYS A 103 17.25 4.23 -5.32
C LYS A 103 16.76 4.85 -4.03
N LEU A 104 16.94 4.11 -2.94
CA LEU A 104 16.43 4.46 -1.62
C LEU A 104 17.59 4.62 -0.64
N THR A 105 17.48 5.59 0.26
CA THR A 105 18.29 5.67 1.47
C THR A 105 17.45 5.22 2.67
N THR A 106 18.07 4.47 3.57
CA THR A 106 17.48 4.09 4.85
C THR A 106 18.25 4.71 6.00
N ASP A 107 17.66 4.68 7.19
CA ASP A 107 18.40 4.87 8.44
C ASP A 107 19.20 3.61 8.82
N LYS A 108 19.87 3.66 9.97
CA LYS A 108 20.67 2.54 10.52
C LYS A 108 19.85 1.29 10.83
N ASP A 109 18.56 1.41 11.06
CA ASP A 109 17.63 0.33 11.37
C ASP A 109 16.88 -0.20 10.13
N GLY A 110 17.15 0.36 8.94
CA GLY A 110 16.59 -0.08 7.66
C GLY A 110 15.25 0.56 7.29
N GLN A 111 14.80 1.60 8.01
CA GLN A 111 13.63 2.37 7.61
C GLN A 111 13.98 3.26 6.43
N VAL A 112 13.18 3.23 5.38
CA VAL A 112 13.36 4.11 4.21
C VAL A 112 13.14 5.56 4.63
N THR A 113 14.12 6.43 4.37
CA THR A 113 14.10 7.86 4.71
C THR A 113 13.95 8.75 3.50
N SER A 114 14.59 8.42 2.38
CA SER A 114 14.57 9.25 1.17
C SER A 114 14.63 8.43 -0.12
N LEU A 115 14.25 9.10 -1.20
CA LEU A 115 14.36 8.67 -2.58
C LEU A 115 15.52 9.42 -3.23
N ASP A 116 16.55 8.69 -3.68
CA ASP A 116 17.82 9.32 -4.11
C ASP A 116 17.84 9.75 -5.58
N ASN A 117 16.97 9.18 -6.42
CA ASN A 117 16.97 9.43 -7.86
C ASN A 117 15.62 9.93 -8.39
N TYR A 118 14.92 10.74 -7.59
CA TYR A 118 13.58 11.24 -7.95
C TYR A 118 13.56 11.98 -9.28
N ALA A 119 14.56 12.83 -9.56
CA ALA A 119 14.61 13.58 -10.83
C ALA A 119 14.62 12.67 -12.07
N ASP A 120 15.41 11.58 -12.02
CA ASP A 120 15.50 10.58 -13.10
C ASP A 120 14.19 9.80 -13.25
N LEU A 121 13.59 9.41 -12.12
CA LEU A 121 12.29 8.74 -12.09
C LEU A 121 11.21 9.61 -12.69
N LYS A 122 11.14 10.87 -12.24
CA LYS A 122 10.16 11.83 -12.74
C LYS A 122 10.29 12.04 -14.25
N ALA A 123 11.50 12.25 -14.75
CA ALA A 123 11.73 12.42 -16.18
C ALA A 123 11.26 11.20 -17.01
N LYS A 124 11.52 9.98 -16.50
CA LYS A 124 11.07 8.75 -17.15
C LYS A 124 9.55 8.60 -17.09
N ILE A 125 8.94 8.87 -15.92
CA ILE A 125 7.49 8.78 -15.76
C ILE A 125 6.77 9.83 -16.60
N ASP A 126 7.27 11.08 -16.65
CA ASP A 126 6.69 12.16 -17.46
C ASP A 126 6.67 11.76 -18.93
N LYS A 127 7.78 11.23 -19.46
CA LYS A 127 7.90 10.80 -20.84
C LYS A 127 6.97 9.61 -21.12
N THR A 128 7.13 8.52 -20.39
CA THR A 128 6.40 7.26 -20.63
C THR A 128 4.92 7.41 -20.31
N GLY A 129 4.57 8.14 -19.24
CA GLY A 129 3.18 8.37 -18.84
C GLY A 129 2.39 9.16 -19.88
N GLY A 130 3.02 10.17 -20.50
CA GLY A 130 2.40 10.88 -21.62
C GLY A 130 2.07 9.99 -22.80
N GLU A 131 3.04 9.17 -23.23
CA GLU A 131 2.85 8.21 -24.33
C GLU A 131 1.79 7.14 -24.01
N LEU A 132 1.70 6.71 -22.76
CA LEU A 132 0.71 5.72 -22.33
C LEU A 132 -0.71 6.28 -22.31
N VAL A 133 -0.90 7.51 -21.84
CA VAL A 133 -2.21 8.17 -21.88
C VAL A 133 -2.63 8.36 -23.35
N ASP A 134 -1.71 8.74 -24.23
CA ASP A 134 -2.01 8.86 -25.66
C ASP A 134 -2.53 7.54 -26.24
N LYS A 135 -1.80 6.44 -26.01
CA LYS A 135 -2.19 5.08 -26.44
C LYS A 135 -3.50 4.61 -25.84
N LEU A 136 -3.76 4.95 -24.55
CA LEU A 136 -5.00 4.57 -23.88
C LEU A 136 -6.21 5.23 -24.54
N PHE A 137 -6.13 6.51 -24.89
CA PHE A 137 -7.20 7.23 -25.58
C PHE A 137 -7.40 6.71 -27.02
N GLU A 138 -6.34 6.29 -27.69
CA GLU A 138 -6.46 5.65 -29.01
C GLU A 138 -7.16 4.30 -28.95
N LYS A 139 -6.86 3.49 -27.93
CA LYS A 139 -7.42 2.14 -27.79
C LYS A 139 -8.81 2.11 -27.18
N VAL A 140 -9.16 3.09 -26.35
CA VAL A 140 -10.45 3.21 -25.64
C VAL A 140 -11.10 4.55 -26.00
N PRO A 141 -11.70 4.70 -27.19
CA PRO A 141 -12.30 5.97 -27.63
C PRO A 141 -13.38 6.50 -26.67
N MET A 142 -14.06 5.61 -25.94
CA MET A 142 -15.07 5.98 -24.96
C MET A 142 -14.50 6.83 -23.80
N LEU A 143 -13.19 6.75 -23.51
CA LEU A 143 -12.56 7.61 -22.52
C LEU A 143 -12.67 9.09 -22.85
N SER A 144 -12.65 9.46 -24.13
CA SER A 144 -12.81 10.85 -24.55
C SER A 144 -14.18 11.43 -24.24
N GLN A 145 -15.20 10.59 -24.04
CA GLN A 145 -16.53 10.99 -23.62
C GLN A 145 -16.65 11.13 -22.11
N MET A 146 -15.79 10.43 -21.36
CA MET A 146 -15.81 10.40 -19.88
C MET A 146 -14.90 11.46 -19.27
N MET A 147 -13.75 11.75 -19.91
CA MET A 147 -12.76 12.69 -19.38
C MET A 147 -11.89 13.30 -20.48
N GLN A 148 -11.32 14.46 -20.17
CA GLN A 148 -10.36 15.11 -21.06
C GLN A 148 -8.99 14.43 -20.96
N LYS A 149 -8.33 14.19 -22.08
CA LYS A 149 -7.01 13.56 -22.17
C LYS A 149 -5.95 14.26 -21.31
N ASP A 150 -5.91 15.60 -21.38
CA ASP A 150 -4.96 16.39 -20.61
C ASP A 150 -5.24 16.31 -19.11
N ALA A 151 -6.51 16.20 -18.70
CA ALA A 151 -6.87 16.02 -17.31
C ALA A 151 -6.37 14.66 -16.78
N LEU A 152 -6.54 13.57 -17.52
CA LEU A 152 -5.99 12.26 -17.15
C LEU A 152 -4.45 12.30 -17.07
N LYS A 153 -3.80 12.95 -18.04
CA LYS A 153 -2.35 13.13 -18.05
C LYS A 153 -1.87 13.88 -16.81
N GLN A 154 -2.51 14.98 -16.46
CA GLN A 154 -2.20 15.75 -15.26
C GLN A 154 -2.44 14.93 -13.98
N GLN A 155 -3.52 14.15 -13.90
CA GLN A 155 -3.76 13.26 -12.76
C GLN A 155 -2.66 12.20 -12.63
N PHE A 156 -2.24 11.60 -13.73
CA PHE A 156 -1.17 10.59 -13.74
C PHE A 156 0.15 11.17 -13.24
N LEU A 157 0.52 12.36 -13.73
CA LEU A 157 1.73 13.07 -13.32
C LEU A 157 1.67 13.53 -11.85
N ALA A 158 0.49 13.91 -11.37
CA ALA A 158 0.29 14.29 -9.97
C ALA A 158 0.46 13.11 -8.99
N LEU A 159 0.29 11.87 -9.43
CA LEU A 159 0.57 10.68 -8.62
C LEU A 159 2.06 10.36 -8.52
N ALA A 160 2.87 10.83 -9.47
CA ALA A 160 4.32 10.58 -9.54
C ALA A 160 5.16 11.59 -8.73
N THR A 161 4.63 12.10 -7.61
CA THR A 161 5.40 12.94 -6.70
C THR A 161 6.38 12.10 -5.86
N GLU A 162 7.46 12.71 -5.39
CA GLU A 162 8.42 12.05 -4.50
C GLU A 162 7.73 11.45 -3.26
N GLU A 163 6.82 12.21 -2.66
CA GLU A 163 6.05 11.79 -1.50
C GLU A 163 5.20 10.55 -1.78
N ASN A 164 4.51 10.50 -2.93
CA ASN A 164 3.68 9.37 -3.30
C ASN A 164 4.52 8.12 -3.60
N ILE A 165 5.66 8.27 -4.27
CA ILE A 165 6.59 7.14 -4.52
C ILE A 165 7.13 6.60 -3.20
N LEU A 166 7.59 7.47 -2.29
CA LEU A 166 8.07 7.08 -0.96
C LEU A 166 6.97 6.43 -0.13
N SER A 167 5.76 6.98 -0.16
CA SER A 167 4.59 6.41 0.51
C SER A 167 4.29 5.01 0.00
N GLY A 168 4.35 4.79 -1.32
CA GLY A 168 4.18 3.47 -1.93
C GLY A 168 5.22 2.46 -1.44
N VAL A 169 6.49 2.85 -1.37
CA VAL A 169 7.57 1.98 -0.87
C VAL A 169 7.43 1.66 0.63
N LYS A 170 6.90 2.59 1.42
CA LYS A 170 6.68 2.44 2.88
C LYS A 170 5.34 1.80 3.24
N ASN A 171 4.50 1.51 2.26
CA ASN A 171 3.16 0.96 2.50
C ASN A 171 3.23 -0.35 3.29
N ALA A 172 2.20 -0.61 4.09
CA ALA A 172 2.03 -1.84 4.87
C ALA A 172 2.10 -3.12 4.01
N THR A 173 1.79 -3.03 2.73
CA THR A 173 1.83 -4.14 1.78
C THR A 173 3.20 -4.37 1.14
N THR A 174 4.27 -3.74 1.65
CA THR A 174 5.63 -3.94 1.15
C THR A 174 6.51 -4.70 2.14
N PRO A 175 7.51 -5.46 1.66
CA PRO A 175 8.46 -6.15 2.53
C PRO A 175 9.30 -5.24 3.43
N LEU A 176 9.37 -3.95 3.12
CA LEU A 176 10.12 -2.96 3.91
C LEU A 176 9.28 -2.27 5.01
N ALA A 177 7.97 -2.50 5.04
CA ALA A 177 7.03 -1.77 5.90
C ALA A 177 7.33 -1.83 7.40
N LEU A 178 7.92 -2.93 7.86
CA LEU A 178 8.23 -3.16 9.27
C LEU A 178 9.69 -2.91 9.65
N ASN A 179 10.57 -2.66 8.69
CA ASN A 179 12.00 -2.46 8.94
C ASN A 179 12.25 -1.40 10.02
N GLY A 180 13.14 -1.70 10.95
CA GLY A 180 13.52 -0.84 12.07
C GLY A 180 12.47 -0.69 13.17
N LYS A 181 11.26 -1.21 12.97
CA LYS A 181 10.20 -1.12 13.99
C LYS A 181 10.43 -2.12 15.12
N THR A 182 10.10 -1.67 16.31
CA THR A 182 9.93 -2.54 17.49
C THR A 182 8.44 -2.66 17.76
N LEU A 183 7.91 -3.86 17.63
CA LEU A 183 6.48 -4.15 17.68
C LEU A 183 6.14 -4.99 18.91
N MET A 184 4.95 -4.75 19.47
CA MET A 184 4.35 -5.56 20.53
C MET A 184 2.85 -5.72 20.26
N THR A 185 2.27 -6.78 20.80
CA THR A 185 0.82 -7.00 20.71
C THR A 185 0.06 -5.87 21.38
N GLY A 186 -0.96 -5.34 20.69
CA GLY A 186 -1.78 -4.20 21.15
C GLY A 186 -1.20 -2.83 20.80
N MET A 187 0.02 -2.74 20.25
CA MET A 187 0.56 -1.48 19.73
C MET A 187 -0.32 -0.97 18.57
N GLN A 188 -0.53 0.33 18.55
CA GLN A 188 -1.37 0.97 17.52
C GLN A 188 -0.59 2.09 16.85
N ASP A 189 -0.86 2.30 15.55
CA ASP A 189 -0.46 3.49 14.81
C ASP A 189 -1.60 4.00 13.93
N ILE A 190 -1.47 5.24 13.47
CA ILE A 190 -2.39 5.89 12.53
C ILE A 190 -1.57 6.24 11.30
N TYR A 191 -2.13 5.97 10.13
CA TYR A 191 -1.51 6.29 8.85
C TYR A 191 -2.57 6.71 7.83
N THR A 192 -2.13 7.33 6.75
CA THR A 192 -2.98 7.60 5.58
C THR A 192 -2.66 6.58 4.51
N ASN A 193 -3.70 5.89 4.00
CA ASN A 193 -3.52 4.92 2.93
C ASN A 193 -3.35 5.62 1.55
N ASN A 194 -3.09 4.83 0.50
CA ASN A 194 -2.88 5.35 -0.85
C ASN A 194 -4.12 6.06 -1.45
N GLN A 195 -5.29 5.85 -0.87
CA GLN A 195 -6.54 6.53 -1.26
C GLN A 195 -6.72 7.86 -0.52
N GLY A 196 -5.85 8.20 0.44
CA GLY A 196 -5.96 9.39 1.28
C GLY A 196 -6.88 9.22 2.49
N LEU A 197 -7.29 7.99 2.81
CA LEU A 197 -8.12 7.68 3.96
C LEU A 197 -7.25 7.50 5.21
N LYS A 198 -7.68 8.11 6.32
CA LYS A 198 -7.03 7.93 7.62
C LYS A 198 -7.42 6.58 8.21
N MET A 199 -6.41 5.76 8.51
CA MET A 199 -6.55 4.40 8.98
C MET A 199 -5.93 4.26 10.37
N LYS A 200 -6.56 3.48 11.24
CA LYS A 200 -6.02 3.03 12.52
C LYS A 200 -5.63 1.57 12.41
N ARG A 201 -4.39 1.26 12.77
CA ARG A 201 -3.82 -0.09 12.68
C ARG A 201 -3.41 -0.60 14.07
N MET A 202 -3.68 -1.87 14.33
CA MET A 202 -3.28 -2.58 15.55
C MET A 202 -2.41 -3.78 15.18
N TYR A 203 -1.35 -4.00 15.96
CA TYR A 203 -0.39 -5.09 15.75
C TYR A 203 -0.61 -6.23 16.76
N PHE A 204 -0.40 -7.46 16.29
CA PHE A 204 -0.37 -8.69 17.07
C PHE A 204 0.93 -9.41 16.75
N VAL A 205 1.76 -9.68 17.78
CA VAL A 205 3.06 -10.31 17.62
C VAL A 205 3.03 -11.70 18.24
N ASN A 206 3.45 -12.71 17.46
CA ASN A 206 3.59 -14.09 17.91
C ASN A 206 4.91 -14.67 17.36
N GLY A 207 5.95 -14.68 18.19
CA GLY A 207 7.30 -15.08 17.77
C GLY A 207 7.83 -14.19 16.64
N GLN A 208 8.08 -14.77 15.48
CA GLN A 208 8.53 -14.08 14.25
C GLN A 208 7.38 -13.67 13.32
N SER A 209 6.13 -13.95 13.72
CA SER A 209 4.95 -13.57 12.97
C SER A 209 4.35 -12.27 13.53
N VAL A 210 3.97 -11.36 12.62
CA VAL A 210 3.29 -10.10 12.95
C VAL A 210 2.02 -10.01 12.12
N THR A 211 0.87 -9.88 12.77
CA THR A 211 -0.38 -9.53 12.10
C THR A 211 -0.73 -8.08 12.40
N SER A 212 -1.03 -7.31 11.38
CA SER A 212 -1.58 -5.96 11.50
C SER A 212 -3.00 -5.91 10.97
N ASN A 213 -3.93 -5.40 11.77
CA ASN A 213 -5.31 -5.16 11.37
C ASN A 213 -5.55 -3.66 11.34
N ALA A 214 -5.94 -3.14 10.19
CA ALA A 214 -6.28 -1.74 10.02
C ALA A 214 -7.75 -1.55 9.61
N SER A 215 -8.34 -0.48 10.11
CA SER A 215 -9.68 -0.05 9.77
C SER A 215 -9.74 1.46 9.63
N LEU A 216 -10.77 1.95 8.98
CA LEU A 216 -11.01 3.39 8.81
C LEU A 216 -11.08 4.10 10.18
N ASP A 217 -10.34 5.21 10.33
CA ASP A 217 -10.29 6.07 11.53
C ASP A 217 -10.72 7.50 11.14
N MET A 218 -11.92 7.61 10.61
CA MET A 218 -12.50 8.90 10.19
C MET A 218 -13.93 9.01 10.75
N ASN A 219 -14.25 10.17 11.31
CA ASN A 219 -15.60 10.48 11.72
C ASN A 219 -16.44 10.91 10.49
N LYS A 220 -17.74 11.15 10.69
CA LYS A 220 -18.69 11.53 9.62
C LYS A 220 -18.25 12.80 8.89
N ASP A 221 -17.76 13.80 9.63
CA ASP A 221 -17.39 15.11 9.05
C ASP A 221 -16.09 15.00 8.24
N ASP A 222 -15.10 14.24 8.73
CA ASP A 222 -13.87 13.94 7.99
C ASP A 222 -14.17 13.17 6.69
N LEU A 223 -15.10 12.20 6.73
CA LEU A 223 -15.57 11.47 5.55
C LEU A 223 -16.27 12.36 4.54
N LYS A 224 -17.13 13.27 5.01
CA LYS A 224 -17.78 14.27 4.14
C LYS A 224 -16.74 15.12 3.43
N ALA A 225 -15.78 15.67 4.18
CA ALA A 225 -14.73 16.51 3.62
C ALA A 225 -13.90 15.73 2.59
N PHE A 226 -13.57 14.46 2.87
CA PHE A 226 -12.87 13.59 1.96
C PHE A 226 -13.66 13.32 0.68
N ILE A 227 -14.94 12.98 0.78
CA ILE A 227 -15.81 12.70 -0.38
C ILE A 227 -15.95 13.95 -1.25
N ILE A 228 -16.25 15.12 -0.66
CA ILE A 228 -16.38 16.38 -1.38
C ILE A 228 -15.09 16.68 -2.14
N LYS A 229 -13.94 16.64 -1.48
CA LYS A 229 -12.63 16.89 -2.09
C LYS A 229 -12.32 15.90 -3.23
N THR A 230 -12.72 14.64 -3.06
CA THR A 230 -12.53 13.61 -4.09
C THR A 230 -13.38 13.91 -5.31
N VAL A 231 -14.68 14.22 -5.12
CA VAL A 231 -15.60 14.55 -6.22
C VAL A 231 -15.20 15.84 -6.92
N GLU A 232 -14.79 16.88 -6.20
CA GLU A 232 -14.27 18.12 -6.79
C GLU A 232 -13.09 17.86 -7.73
N LYS A 233 -12.26 16.90 -7.38
CA LYS A 233 -11.07 16.52 -8.16
C LYS A 233 -11.38 15.61 -9.34
N THR A 234 -12.30 14.65 -9.17
CA THR A 234 -12.56 13.57 -10.17
C THR A 234 -13.77 13.84 -11.04
N ALA A 235 -14.77 14.53 -10.52
CA ALA A 235 -16.05 14.83 -11.19
C ALA A 235 -16.55 16.23 -10.82
N PRO A 236 -15.83 17.31 -11.16
CA PRO A 236 -16.13 18.67 -10.70
C PRO A 236 -17.55 19.14 -11.06
N GLN A 237 -18.11 18.65 -12.17
CA GLN A 237 -19.49 18.99 -12.60
C GLN A 237 -20.57 18.45 -11.64
N GLN A 238 -20.23 17.43 -10.82
CA GLN A 238 -21.13 16.81 -9.84
C GLN A 238 -20.91 17.33 -8.41
N ALA A 239 -19.87 18.14 -8.20
CA ALA A 239 -19.42 18.53 -6.88
C ALA A 239 -20.50 19.30 -6.10
N ASP A 240 -21.18 20.24 -6.74
CA ASP A 240 -22.21 21.04 -6.07
C ASP A 240 -23.43 20.18 -5.69
N MET A 241 -23.88 19.29 -6.58
CA MET A 241 -24.96 18.35 -6.29
C MET A 241 -24.61 17.43 -5.11
N VAL A 242 -23.37 16.93 -5.07
CA VAL A 242 -22.91 16.07 -3.96
C VAL A 242 -22.84 16.87 -2.66
N LYS A 243 -22.32 18.10 -2.66
CA LYS A 243 -22.26 18.97 -1.48
C LYS A 243 -23.63 19.23 -0.87
N GLU A 244 -24.62 19.55 -1.72
CA GLU A 244 -25.97 19.85 -1.28
C GLU A 244 -26.68 18.63 -0.66
N ASN A 245 -26.38 17.43 -1.15
CA ASN A 245 -27.08 16.21 -0.76
C ASN A 245 -26.26 15.24 0.10
N ILE A 246 -25.02 15.58 0.46
CA ILE A 246 -24.07 14.65 1.07
C ILE A 246 -24.57 14.03 2.38
N ASP A 247 -25.28 14.81 3.21
CA ASP A 247 -25.85 14.32 4.46
C ASP A 247 -26.90 13.24 4.22
N GLN A 248 -27.82 13.50 3.29
CA GLN A 248 -28.86 12.55 2.92
C GLN A 248 -28.26 11.28 2.29
N LEU A 249 -27.24 11.42 1.44
CA LEU A 249 -26.57 10.31 0.79
C LEU A 249 -25.81 9.44 1.81
N MET A 250 -25.18 10.05 2.81
CA MET A 250 -24.51 9.31 3.89
C MET A 250 -25.51 8.65 4.83
N ASP A 251 -26.56 9.33 5.22
CA ASP A 251 -27.59 8.81 6.15
C ASP A 251 -28.41 7.67 5.52
N SER A 252 -28.61 7.69 4.20
CA SER A 252 -29.21 6.58 3.45
C SER A 252 -28.27 5.37 3.28
N GLY A 253 -26.99 5.50 3.61
CA GLY A 253 -25.97 4.47 3.41
C GLY A 253 -25.45 4.36 1.97
N MET A 254 -25.91 5.21 1.04
CA MET A 254 -25.43 5.22 -0.35
C MET A 254 -23.95 5.64 -0.46
N LEU A 255 -23.47 6.48 0.47
CA LEU A 255 -22.06 6.90 0.55
C LEU A 255 -21.35 6.26 1.75
N LYS A 256 -21.66 5.00 2.06
CA LYS A 256 -20.92 4.25 3.09
C LYS A 256 -19.54 3.89 2.58
N ILE A 257 -18.52 4.24 3.37
CA ILE A 257 -17.13 3.82 3.16
C ILE A 257 -16.72 2.93 4.34
N ASP A 258 -16.30 1.71 4.08
CA ASP A 258 -15.73 0.79 5.06
C ASP A 258 -14.50 0.13 4.43
N VAL A 259 -13.33 0.42 4.98
CA VAL A 259 -12.04 -0.10 4.51
C VAL A 259 -11.41 -0.89 5.62
N LYS A 260 -11.06 -2.14 5.33
CA LYS A 260 -10.36 -3.04 6.25
C LYS A 260 -9.15 -3.63 5.57
N GLU A 261 -8.04 -3.67 6.27
CA GLU A 261 -6.80 -4.28 5.81
C GLU A 261 -6.27 -5.20 6.90
N THR A 262 -5.94 -6.44 6.52
CA THR A 262 -5.20 -7.37 7.35
C THR A 262 -3.92 -7.76 6.63
N VAL A 263 -2.78 -7.59 7.29
CA VAL A 263 -1.48 -8.02 6.75
C VAL A 263 -0.79 -8.90 7.78
N THR A 264 -0.43 -10.13 7.38
CA THR A 264 0.37 -11.04 8.19
C THR A 264 1.76 -11.14 7.58
N TYR A 265 2.79 -10.90 8.39
CA TYR A 265 4.20 -10.95 8.01
C TYR A 265 4.87 -12.11 8.75
N GLU A 266 5.67 -12.89 8.04
CA GLU A 266 6.62 -13.84 8.61
C GLU A 266 8.03 -13.27 8.46
N ILE A 267 8.72 -13.05 9.57
CA ILE A 267 10.06 -12.47 9.58
C ILE A 267 11.10 -13.61 9.59
N GLY A 268 12.04 -13.54 8.68
CA GLY A 268 13.14 -14.50 8.60
C GLY A 268 14.20 -14.29 9.71
N ALA A 269 15.03 -15.29 9.94
CA ALA A 269 16.13 -15.20 10.90
C ALA A 269 17.18 -14.11 10.57
N ASP A 270 17.18 -13.62 9.35
CA ASP A 270 18.00 -12.50 8.89
C ASP A 270 17.31 -11.13 9.04
N GLY A 271 16.14 -11.12 9.65
CA GLY A 271 15.32 -9.92 9.91
C GLY A 271 14.55 -9.38 8.69
N TRP A 272 14.75 -9.97 7.49
CA TRP A 272 13.92 -9.67 6.33
C TRP A 272 12.58 -10.38 6.40
N VAL A 273 11.57 -9.79 5.78
CA VAL A 273 10.29 -10.46 5.58
C VAL A 273 10.51 -11.69 4.71
N LYS A 274 10.07 -12.88 5.17
CA LYS A 274 10.10 -14.13 4.42
C LYS A 274 8.86 -14.30 3.56
N SER A 275 7.70 -13.97 4.11
CA SER A 275 6.43 -13.99 3.39
C SER A 275 5.44 -13.01 4.01
N MET A 276 4.47 -12.60 3.22
CA MET A 276 3.33 -11.78 3.65
C MET A 276 2.05 -12.31 3.02
N ASN A 277 0.97 -12.21 3.78
CA ASN A 277 -0.39 -12.36 3.26
C ASN A 277 -1.14 -11.06 3.53
N VAL A 278 -1.75 -10.51 2.49
CA VAL A 278 -2.53 -9.26 2.53
C VAL A 278 -3.97 -9.58 2.18
N GLU A 279 -4.88 -9.07 2.97
CA GLU A 279 -6.30 -9.05 2.67
C GLU A 279 -6.82 -7.63 2.87
N ASN A 280 -7.38 -7.05 1.82
CA ASN A 280 -7.97 -5.72 1.83
C ASN A 280 -9.41 -5.81 1.33
N THR A 281 -10.34 -5.24 2.07
CA THR A 281 -11.75 -5.14 1.69
C THR A 281 -12.16 -3.68 1.67
N ASN A 282 -12.58 -3.23 0.51
CA ASN A 282 -13.07 -1.87 0.29
C ASN A 282 -14.56 -1.93 -0.05
N ASN A 283 -15.38 -1.45 0.86
CA ASN A 283 -16.80 -1.22 0.59
C ASN A 283 -17.01 0.27 0.37
N MET A 284 -17.26 0.68 -0.86
CA MET A 284 -17.48 2.07 -1.23
C MET A 284 -18.68 2.18 -2.17
N LEU A 285 -19.62 3.08 -1.85
CA LEU A 285 -20.76 3.38 -2.73
C LEU A 285 -21.60 2.15 -3.08
N GLY A 286 -21.75 1.20 -2.14
CA GLY A 286 -22.50 -0.04 -2.37
C GLY A 286 -21.76 -1.11 -3.17
N GLN A 287 -20.53 -0.85 -3.61
CA GLN A 287 -19.64 -1.83 -4.22
C GLN A 287 -18.68 -2.39 -3.19
N SER A 288 -18.39 -3.69 -3.27
CA SER A 288 -17.44 -4.37 -2.38
C SER A 288 -16.34 -4.99 -3.23
N VAL A 289 -15.13 -4.48 -3.11
CA VAL A 289 -13.96 -5.04 -3.79
C VAL A 289 -13.06 -5.67 -2.74
N LYS A 290 -12.69 -6.93 -2.96
CA LYS A 290 -11.72 -7.65 -2.14
C LYS A 290 -10.42 -7.82 -2.91
N VAL A 291 -9.31 -7.47 -2.29
CA VAL A 291 -7.97 -7.71 -2.82
C VAL A 291 -7.21 -8.59 -1.86
N THR A 292 -6.72 -9.72 -2.34
CA THR A 292 -5.80 -10.58 -1.60
C THR A 292 -4.45 -10.62 -2.29
N ALA A 293 -3.37 -10.64 -1.52
CA ALA A 293 -2.04 -10.82 -2.08
C ALA A 293 -1.19 -11.74 -1.20
N THR A 294 -0.40 -12.58 -1.85
CA THR A 294 0.67 -13.34 -1.22
C THR A 294 2.00 -12.86 -1.76
N ILE A 295 2.92 -12.51 -0.87
CA ILE A 295 4.26 -12.02 -1.21
C ILE A 295 5.25 -12.99 -0.58
N THR A 296 6.12 -13.59 -1.38
CA THR A 296 7.07 -14.61 -0.92
C THR A 296 8.47 -14.28 -1.40
N CYS A 297 9.44 -14.31 -0.48
CA CYS A 297 10.86 -14.21 -0.79
C CYS A 297 11.35 -15.53 -1.43
N LYS A 298 12.03 -15.43 -2.59
CA LYS A 298 12.69 -16.56 -3.27
C LYS A 298 13.99 -16.95 -2.57
#